data_455b1dbb9139a7f37c0414b1d5b8c5de
#
_entry.id   455b1dbb9139a7f37c0414b1d5b8c5de
#
_cell.length_a   1.000
_cell.length_b   1.000
_cell.length_c   1.000
_cell.angle_alpha   90.00
_cell.angle_beta   90.00
_cell.angle_gamma   90.00
#
_symmetry.space_group_name_H-M   'P 1'
#
loop_
_entity.id
_entity.type
_entity.pdbx_description
1 polymer ?
#
loop_
_entity_poly.entity_id
_entity_poly.type
_entity_poly.pdbx_seq_one_letter_code
_entity_poly.pdbx_strand_id
1 'polypeptide(L)' 'SPIAKFIEQRGEGIHHIAYDVEDIEKEINRLQKEGFIMIHEVPKLGADNKKIAFLHPKSSGGVLVELCQDRG' A
#
# COMPACT_ATOMS: atom_id res chain seq x y z
N SER A 1 5.99 -7.80 -10.56
CA SER A 1 4.93 -7.79 -9.56
C SER A 1 3.66 -7.19 -10.13
N PRO A 2 2.51 -7.44 -9.51
CA PRO A 2 1.26 -6.85 -9.99
C PRO A 2 1.30 -5.33 -10.04
N ILE A 3 1.97 -4.71 -9.11
CA ILE A 3 2.08 -3.25 -9.07
C ILE A 3 2.88 -2.74 -10.26
N ALA A 4 4.02 -3.37 -10.54
CA ALA A 4 4.86 -2.95 -11.66
C ALA A 4 4.12 -3.09 -12.98
N LYS A 5 3.41 -4.19 -13.15
CA LYS A 5 2.64 -4.43 -14.36
C LYS A 5 1.53 -3.40 -14.53
N PHE A 6 0.87 -3.05 -13.44
CA PHE A 6 -0.17 -2.02 -13.46
C PHE A 6 0.38 -0.69 -13.93
N ILE A 7 1.53 -0.29 -13.40
CA ILE A 7 2.17 0.98 -13.77
C ILE A 7 2.52 1.00 -15.26
N GLU A 8 3.04 -0.08 -15.78
CA GLU A 8 3.38 -0.20 -17.21
C GLU A 8 2.15 -0.04 -18.08
N GLN A 9 1.04 -0.63 -17.67
CA GLN A 9 -0.17 -0.61 -18.49
C GLN A 9 -0.91 0.72 -18.44
N ARG A 10 -0.91 1.35 -17.26
CA ARG A 10 -1.64 2.61 -17.08
C ARG A 10 -0.85 3.81 -17.55
N GLY A 11 0.47 3.71 -17.49
CA GLY A 11 1.32 4.80 -17.87
C GLY A 11 1.39 5.87 -16.79
N GLU A 12 0.94 7.06 -17.10
CA GLU A 12 1.07 8.19 -16.20
C GLU A 12 -0.21 8.47 -15.43
N GLY A 13 -0.08 9.30 -14.40
CA GLY A 13 -1.19 9.68 -13.55
C GLY A 13 -1.13 8.98 -12.21
N ILE A 14 -1.84 9.53 -11.23
CA ILE A 14 -1.93 8.94 -9.91
C ILE A 14 -3.15 8.04 -9.85
N HIS A 15 -2.94 6.81 -9.47
CA HIS A 15 -4.00 5.84 -9.31
C HIS A 15 -3.99 5.33 -7.89
N HIS A 16 -5.13 4.83 -7.44
CA HIS A 16 -5.27 4.30 -6.09
C HIS A 16 -5.58 2.81 -6.20
N ILE A 17 -4.77 2.00 -5.55
CA ILE A 17 -4.98 0.55 -5.49
C ILE A 17 -5.02 0.16 -4.03
N ALA A 18 -6.03 -0.62 -3.65
CA ALA A 18 -6.15 -1.15 -2.30
C ALA A 18 -5.87 -2.64 -2.32
N TYR A 19 -5.05 -3.10 -1.38
CA TYR A 19 -4.73 -4.51 -1.23
C TYR A 19 -5.17 -4.99 0.15
N ASP A 20 -5.90 -6.09 0.18
CA ASP A 20 -6.23 -6.74 1.44
C ASP A 20 -5.05 -7.61 1.87
N VAL A 21 -4.62 -7.44 3.12
CA VAL A 21 -3.52 -8.21 3.67
C VAL A 21 -3.96 -8.85 4.99
N GLU A 22 -3.32 -9.93 5.36
CA GLU A 22 -3.68 -10.64 6.59
C GLU A 22 -3.05 -10.00 7.83
N ASP A 23 -1.83 -9.51 7.70
CA ASP A 23 -1.09 -8.89 8.80
C ASP A 23 -0.41 -7.63 8.28
N ILE A 24 -1.05 -6.50 8.49
CA ILE A 24 -0.60 -5.24 7.90
C ILE A 24 0.75 -4.78 8.48
N GLU A 25 1.00 -5.04 9.75
CA GLU A 25 2.26 -4.63 10.36
C GLU A 25 3.44 -5.42 9.78
N LYS A 26 3.22 -6.70 9.57
CA LYS A 26 4.23 -7.56 8.97
C LYS A 26 4.50 -7.14 7.52
N GLU A 27 3.45 -6.78 6.80
CA GLU A 27 3.57 -6.36 5.41
C GLU A 27 4.31 -5.03 5.30
N ILE A 28 4.03 -4.09 6.21
CA ILE A 28 4.75 -2.82 6.26
C ILE A 28 6.24 -3.08 6.45
N ASN A 29 6.59 -3.93 7.43
CA ASN A 29 7.99 -4.26 7.69
C ASN A 29 8.66 -4.87 6.47
N ARG A 30 7.98 -5.78 5.80
CA ARG A 30 8.53 -6.44 4.62
C ARG A 30 8.79 -5.42 3.50
N LEU A 31 7.83 -4.55 3.25
CA LEU A 31 7.96 -3.56 2.20
C LEU A 31 9.07 -2.55 2.49
N GLN A 32 9.18 -2.12 3.74
CA GLN A 32 10.24 -1.20 4.12
C GLN A 32 11.62 -1.82 3.92
N LYS A 33 11.76 -3.10 4.20
CA LYS A 33 13.02 -3.81 3.96
C LYS A 33 13.35 -3.89 2.48
N GLU A 34 12.33 -3.89 1.63
CA GLU A 34 12.53 -3.90 0.19
C GLU A 34 12.75 -2.51 -0.40
N GLY A 35 12.73 -1.47 0.43
CA GLY A 35 13.01 -0.11 -0.02
C GLY A 35 11.80 0.76 -0.26
N PHE A 36 10.61 0.27 0.01
CA PHE A 36 9.40 1.09 -0.15
C PHE A 36 9.27 2.07 1.02
N ILE A 37 8.78 3.25 0.71
CA ILE A 37 8.56 4.30 1.70
C ILE A 37 7.09 4.33 2.07
N MET A 38 6.80 4.29 3.36
CA MET A 38 5.43 4.32 3.86
C MET A 38 5.06 5.74 4.25
N ILE A 39 3.84 6.16 3.89
CA ILE A 39 3.27 7.39 4.43
C ILE A 39 2.92 7.17 5.90
N HIS A 40 2.35 6.00 6.19
CA HIS A 40 2.02 5.62 7.56
C HIS A 40 2.88 4.43 7.95
N GLU A 41 3.86 4.64 8.83
CA GLU A 41 4.69 3.55 9.31
C GLU A 41 3.95 2.67 10.32
N VAL A 42 2.93 3.24 10.94
CA VAL A 42 2.04 2.53 11.87
C VAL A 42 0.64 2.54 11.28
N PRO A 43 -0.03 1.39 11.21
CA PRO A 43 -1.39 1.34 10.68
C PRO A 43 -2.35 2.20 11.49
N LYS A 44 -3.33 2.77 10.83
CA LYS A 44 -4.37 3.55 11.49
C LYS A 44 -5.73 2.97 11.15
N LEU A 45 -6.74 3.37 11.90
CA LEU A 45 -8.10 2.91 11.66
C LEU A 45 -8.68 3.63 10.45
N GLY A 46 -9.25 2.85 9.53
CA GLY A 46 -9.96 3.39 8.40
C GLY A 46 -11.44 3.02 8.48
N ALA A 47 -12.12 3.17 7.35
CA ALA A 47 -13.53 2.84 7.24
C ALA A 47 -13.73 1.32 7.39
N ASP A 48 -14.95 0.93 7.73
CA ASP A 48 -15.37 -0.48 7.80
C ASP A 48 -14.53 -1.31 8.76
N ASN A 49 -14.10 -0.69 9.87
CA ASN A 49 -13.35 -1.38 10.92
C ASN A 49 -12.06 -2.03 10.41
N LYS A 50 -11.41 -1.39 9.45
CA LYS A 50 -10.16 -1.90 8.90
C LYS A 50 -8.98 -1.11 9.41
N LYS A 51 -7.82 -1.79 9.46
CA LYS A 51 -6.55 -1.10 9.65
C LYS A 51 -6.02 -0.77 8.26
N ILE A 52 -5.53 0.44 8.10
CA ILE A 52 -5.01 0.88 6.79
C ILE A 52 -3.65 1.52 6.93
N ALA A 53 -2.87 1.46 5.86
CA ALA A 53 -1.61 2.18 5.74
C ALA A 53 -1.35 2.43 4.26
N PHE A 54 -0.74 3.58 3.96
CA PHE A 54 -0.47 3.96 2.58
C PHE A 54 1.02 3.94 2.30
N LEU A 55 1.38 3.43 1.12
CA LEU A 55 2.73 3.58 0.59
C LEU A 55 2.83 4.96 -0.05
N HIS A 56 4.02 5.55 0.04
CA HIS A 56 4.26 6.83 -0.62
C HIS A 56 4.34 6.62 -2.13
N PRO A 57 3.61 7.41 -2.93
CA PRO A 57 3.62 7.24 -4.39
C PRO A 57 5.00 7.31 -5.02
N LYS A 58 5.92 8.02 -4.39
CA LYS A 58 7.28 8.14 -4.89
C LYS A 58 7.98 6.79 -5.02
N SER A 59 7.70 5.85 -4.14
CA SER A 59 8.33 4.54 -4.17
C SER A 59 7.54 3.53 -5.00
N SER A 60 6.34 3.89 -5.45
CA SER A 60 5.49 3.00 -6.24
C SER A 60 5.13 3.59 -7.60
N GLY A 61 6.01 4.44 -8.14
CA GLY A 61 5.85 4.94 -9.51
C GLY A 61 4.66 5.87 -9.72
N GLY A 62 4.27 6.60 -8.69
CA GLY A 62 3.14 7.52 -8.78
C GLY A 62 1.80 6.90 -8.45
N VAL A 63 1.79 5.63 -8.05
CA VAL A 63 0.56 4.94 -7.65
C VAL A 63 0.41 5.01 -6.13
N LEU A 64 -0.75 5.46 -5.67
CA LEU A 64 -1.06 5.45 -4.25
C LEU A 64 -1.54 4.05 -3.88
N VAL A 65 -0.78 3.34 -3.07
CA VAL A 65 -1.09 1.98 -2.67
C VAL A 65 -1.56 1.96 -1.23
N GLU A 66 -2.73 1.41 -1.01
CA GLU A 66 -3.32 1.29 0.32
C GLU A 66 -3.28 -0.18 0.75
N LEU A 67 -2.76 -0.42 1.94
CA LEU A 67 -2.81 -1.75 2.55
C LEU A 67 -3.99 -1.75 3.52
N CYS A 68 -4.80 -2.78 3.46
CA CYS A 68 -5.99 -2.89 4.30
C CYS A 68 -5.99 -4.23 5.01
N GLN A 69 -6.25 -4.20 6.32
CA GLN A 69 -6.43 -5.42 7.08
C GLN A 69 -7.78 -5.37 7.77
N ASP A 70 -8.58 -6.39 7.52
CA ASP A 70 -9.87 -6.54 8.19
C ASP A 70 -9.62 -6.91 9.65
N ARG A 71 -10.26 -6.20 10.56
CA ARG A 71 -10.07 -6.45 12.00
C ARG A 71 -10.99 -7.53 12.55
N GLY A 72 -11.79 -8.08 11.71
CA GLY A 72 -12.65 -9.15 12.12
C GLY A 72 -14.04 -8.97 11.72
#